data_439d64d492e7260c32cb09ec7f24e53f
#
_entry.id   439d64d492e7260c32cb09ec7f24e53f
#
_cell.length_a   1.000
_cell.length_b   1.000
_cell.length_c   1.000
_cell.angle_alpha   90.00
_cell.angle_beta   90.00
_cell.angle_gamma   90.00
#
_symmetry.space_group_name_H-M   'P 1'
#
loop_
_entity.id
_entity.type
_entity.pdbx_description
1 polymer ?
#
loop_
_entity_poly.entity_id
_entity_poly.type
_entity_poly.pdbx_seq_one_letter_code
_entity_poly.pdbx_strand_id
1 'polypeptide(L)'
;MRKELRIGGFGGQGVILAGIILGKAACLFDKNEAVQTQSYGPEARGGASKCEVVISDEKIDYPKVQSPDILVAMSHEALIKYIVDLKDNGILIVDPGTTTIEDVRDFIDEHNIKVYNAPATKTAMDDIGLKIVANIVMVGAITKITGVISKDAAIESIKASVPAGTEDKNIAAFEAGYNF
;
A
#
# COMPACT_ATOMS: atom_id res chain seq x y z
N MET A 1 -5.58 -17.68 7.09
CA MET A 1 -5.94 -16.29 6.62
C MET A 1 -5.26 -16.02 5.30
N ARG A 2 -5.98 -15.57 4.29
CA ARG A 2 -5.39 -15.07 3.03
C ARG A 2 -5.89 -13.64 2.80
N LYS A 3 -4.98 -12.70 2.54
CA LYS A 3 -5.28 -11.31 2.20
C LYS A 3 -4.56 -10.90 0.94
N GLU A 4 -5.28 -10.24 0.06
CA GLU A 4 -4.80 -9.75 -1.23
C GLU A 4 -4.84 -8.24 -1.26
N LEU A 5 -3.69 -7.63 -1.50
CA LEU A 5 -3.52 -6.18 -1.57
C LEU A 5 -3.12 -5.76 -2.98
N ARG A 6 -3.64 -4.63 -3.43
CA ARG A 6 -3.16 -3.92 -4.61
C ARG A 6 -2.80 -2.50 -4.21
N ILE A 7 -1.58 -2.09 -4.51
CA ILE A 7 -1.10 -0.71 -4.31
C ILE A 7 -0.91 -0.10 -5.68
N GLY A 8 -1.63 0.96 -5.96
CA GLY A 8 -1.57 1.68 -7.23
C GLY A 8 -1.08 3.12 -7.05
N GLY A 9 -0.37 3.62 -8.05
CA GLY A 9 0.16 4.98 -8.06
C GLY A 9 0.86 5.32 -9.36
N PHE A 10 1.51 6.48 -9.41
CA PHE A 10 2.39 6.85 -10.51
C PHE A 10 3.75 6.17 -10.39
N GLY A 11 4.44 6.01 -11.49
CA GLY A 11 5.86 5.71 -11.50
C GLY A 11 6.63 6.73 -10.64
N GLY A 12 7.53 6.25 -9.77
CA GLY A 12 8.29 7.09 -8.84
C GLY A 12 7.63 7.35 -7.48
N GLN A 13 6.38 6.96 -7.26
CA GLN A 13 5.75 7.05 -5.93
C GLN A 13 6.15 5.93 -4.95
N GLY A 14 6.99 5.00 -5.39
CA GLY A 14 7.50 3.93 -4.53
C GLY A 14 6.49 2.84 -4.17
N VAL A 15 5.46 2.62 -4.98
CA VAL A 15 4.45 1.58 -4.74
C VAL A 15 5.04 0.17 -4.71
N ILE A 16 6.06 -0.08 -5.52
CA ILE A 16 6.74 -1.38 -5.57
C ILE A 16 7.54 -1.61 -4.30
N LEU A 17 8.29 -0.62 -3.83
CA LEU A 17 9.02 -0.72 -2.57
C LEU A 17 8.06 -0.93 -1.39
N ALA A 18 6.91 -0.26 -1.36
CA ALA A 18 5.89 -0.49 -0.35
C ALA A 18 5.44 -1.96 -0.34
N GLY A 19 5.17 -2.54 -1.51
CA GLY A 19 4.81 -3.96 -1.64
C GLY A 19 5.92 -4.90 -1.21
N ILE A 20 7.18 -4.60 -1.53
CA ILE A 20 8.35 -5.38 -1.09
C ILE A 20 8.46 -5.36 0.43
N ILE A 21 8.30 -4.20 1.06
CA ILE A 21 8.34 -4.06 2.53
C ILE A 21 7.24 -4.89 3.18
N LEU A 22 6.00 -4.82 2.69
CA LEU A 22 4.88 -5.61 3.21
C LEU A 22 5.13 -7.12 3.04
N GLY A 23 5.59 -7.56 1.88
CA GLY A 23 5.90 -8.95 1.61
C GLY A 23 7.03 -9.49 2.50
N LYS A 24 8.12 -8.74 2.64
CA LYS A 24 9.23 -9.12 3.53
C LYS A 24 8.79 -9.14 5.00
N ALA A 25 8.03 -8.15 5.44
CA ALA A 25 7.51 -8.11 6.80
C ALA A 25 6.70 -9.36 7.11
N ALA A 26 5.76 -9.70 6.24
CA ALA A 26 4.93 -10.89 6.39
C ALA A 26 5.74 -12.18 6.41
N CYS A 27 6.67 -12.34 5.46
CA CYS A 27 7.39 -13.60 5.26
C CYS A 27 8.56 -13.77 6.26
N LEU A 28 9.42 -12.77 6.40
CA LEU A 28 10.65 -12.90 7.16
C LEU A 28 10.46 -12.70 8.67
N PHE A 29 9.49 -11.88 9.06
CA PHE A 29 9.34 -11.46 10.45
C PHE A 29 8.05 -11.97 11.10
N ASP A 30 6.92 -11.97 10.39
CA ASP A 30 5.66 -12.51 10.89
C ASP A 30 5.45 -14.00 10.58
N LYS A 31 6.38 -14.63 9.84
CA LYS A 31 6.39 -16.07 9.50
C LYS A 31 5.14 -16.53 8.73
N ASN A 32 4.59 -15.65 7.93
CA ASN A 32 3.53 -15.95 6.97
C ASN A 32 4.14 -16.28 5.60
N GLU A 33 3.33 -16.83 4.70
CA GLU A 33 3.66 -16.90 3.29
C GLU A 33 3.34 -15.54 2.63
N ALA A 34 4.18 -15.09 1.71
CA ALA A 34 3.92 -13.88 0.95
C ALA A 34 4.45 -13.97 -0.47
N VAL A 35 3.67 -13.47 -1.42
CA VAL A 35 4.08 -13.32 -2.82
C VAL A 35 3.80 -11.88 -3.25
N GLN A 36 4.81 -11.24 -3.81
CA GLN A 36 4.71 -9.90 -4.37
C GLN A 36 4.86 -10.00 -5.89
N THR A 37 3.97 -9.37 -6.63
CA THR A 37 4.04 -9.21 -8.08
C THR A 37 3.90 -7.75 -8.45
N GLN A 38 4.45 -7.37 -9.60
CA GLN A 38 4.43 -5.99 -10.07
C GLN A 38 4.19 -5.94 -11.57
N SER A 39 3.54 -4.89 -12.03
CA SER A 39 3.33 -4.63 -13.45
C SER A 39 4.15 -3.42 -13.88
N TYR A 40 5.03 -3.66 -14.85
CA TYR A 40 5.80 -2.64 -15.56
C TYR A 40 5.22 -2.42 -16.96
N GLY A 41 3.93 -2.43 -17.15
CA GLY A 41 3.30 -2.20 -18.45
C GLY A 41 3.72 -0.88 -19.09
N PRO A 42 3.24 -0.56 -20.32
CA PRO A 42 3.45 0.74 -20.96
C PRO A 42 2.99 1.91 -20.09
N GLU A 43 2.24 1.64 -19.06
CA GLU A 43 1.80 2.52 -18.00
C GLU A 43 2.94 3.04 -17.10
N ALA A 44 4.10 2.37 -17.07
CA ALA A 44 5.28 2.85 -16.33
C ALA A 44 5.85 4.18 -16.86
N ARG A 45 5.36 4.67 -17.99
CA ARG A 45 5.78 5.93 -18.63
C ARG A 45 4.77 7.06 -18.50
N GLY A 46 4.06 7.16 -17.37
CA GLY A 46 3.12 8.24 -17.09
C GLY A 46 1.69 7.79 -16.84
N GLY A 47 1.45 6.48 -16.72
CA GLY A 47 0.18 5.90 -16.30
C GLY A 47 0.22 5.30 -14.91
N ALA A 48 -0.88 4.70 -14.47
CA ALA A 48 -0.97 4.04 -13.19
C ALA A 48 -0.11 2.76 -13.15
N SER A 49 0.84 2.70 -12.24
CA SER A 49 1.59 1.49 -11.90
C SER A 49 0.94 0.75 -10.74
N LYS A 50 1.16 -0.55 -10.64
CA LYS A 50 0.65 -1.35 -9.52
C LYS A 50 1.67 -2.35 -8.99
N CYS A 51 1.56 -2.60 -7.70
CA CYS A 51 2.18 -3.71 -7.01
C CYS A 51 1.10 -4.52 -6.31
N GLU A 52 1.19 -5.83 -6.33
CA GLU A 52 0.23 -6.72 -5.69
C GLU A 52 0.96 -7.59 -4.68
N VAL A 53 0.34 -7.78 -3.52
CA VAL A 53 0.87 -8.61 -2.44
C VAL A 53 -0.21 -9.56 -1.97
N VAL A 54 0.11 -10.85 -1.95
CA VAL A 54 -0.70 -11.89 -1.31
C VAL A 54 0.00 -12.29 -0.03
N ILE A 55 -0.71 -12.26 1.10
CA ILE A 55 -0.22 -12.68 2.41
C ILE A 55 -1.12 -13.79 2.92
N SER A 56 -0.56 -14.91 3.39
CA SER A 56 -1.31 -16.05 3.88
C SER A 56 -0.58 -16.77 5.00
N ASP A 57 -1.31 -17.35 5.94
CA ASP A 57 -0.79 -18.30 6.93
C ASP A 57 -0.67 -19.74 6.38
N GLU A 58 -1.12 -19.95 5.15
CA GLU A 58 -1.02 -21.20 4.41
C GLU A 58 -0.28 -20.99 3.10
N LYS A 59 0.18 -22.09 2.49
CA LYS A 59 0.87 -22.06 1.22
C LYS A 59 0.07 -21.35 0.14
N ILE A 60 0.72 -20.48 -0.60
CA ILE A 60 0.13 -19.71 -1.70
C ILE A 60 0.32 -20.47 -3.01
N ASP A 61 -0.70 -21.20 -3.43
CA ASP A 61 -0.67 -21.94 -4.71
C ASP A 61 -1.03 -21.06 -5.91
N TYR A 62 -1.72 -19.94 -5.70
CA TYR A 62 -2.12 -19.00 -6.74
C TYR A 62 -1.71 -17.56 -6.37
N PRO A 63 -0.63 -17.04 -6.98
CA PRO A 63 -0.06 -15.75 -6.56
C PRO A 63 -0.72 -14.52 -7.19
N LYS A 64 -1.59 -14.69 -8.19
CA LYS A 64 -2.21 -13.55 -8.87
C LYS A 64 -3.38 -12.99 -8.08
N VAL A 65 -3.47 -11.66 -8.03
CA VAL A 65 -4.60 -10.93 -7.46
C VAL A 65 -5.56 -10.56 -8.58
N GLN A 66 -6.76 -11.12 -8.55
CA GLN A 66 -7.85 -10.74 -9.47
C GLN A 66 -8.72 -9.66 -8.85
N SER A 67 -9.19 -9.92 -7.63
CA SER A 67 -10.02 -9.00 -6.88
C SER A 67 -9.42 -8.82 -5.48
N PRO A 68 -8.71 -7.72 -5.23
CA PRO A 68 -8.06 -7.51 -3.94
C PRO A 68 -9.07 -7.31 -2.80
N ASP A 69 -8.67 -7.69 -1.59
CA ASP A 69 -9.39 -7.35 -0.35
C ASP A 69 -9.14 -5.90 0.04
N ILE A 70 -7.96 -5.38 -0.32
CA ILE A 70 -7.46 -4.06 0.04
C ILE A 70 -6.89 -3.38 -1.20
N LEU A 71 -7.42 -2.21 -1.54
CA LEU A 71 -6.86 -1.32 -2.55
C LEU A 71 -6.27 -0.09 -1.87
N VAL A 72 -5.01 0.20 -2.19
CA VAL A 72 -4.33 1.44 -1.79
C VAL A 72 -4.09 2.29 -3.03
N ALA A 73 -4.66 3.48 -3.07
CA ALA A 73 -4.53 4.38 -4.21
C ALA A 73 -3.72 5.63 -3.83
N MET A 74 -2.52 5.74 -4.39
CA MET A 74 -1.62 6.89 -4.19
C MET A 74 -1.72 7.91 -5.31
N SER A 75 -2.54 7.66 -6.33
CA SER A 75 -2.87 8.62 -7.39
C SER A 75 -4.32 8.45 -7.81
N HIS A 76 -4.89 9.53 -8.33
CA HIS A 76 -6.29 9.52 -8.78
C HIS A 76 -6.50 8.56 -9.94
N GLU A 77 -5.58 8.54 -10.89
CA GLU A 77 -5.63 7.62 -12.02
C GLU A 77 -5.62 6.14 -11.58
N ALA A 78 -4.78 5.80 -10.58
CA ALA A 78 -4.76 4.45 -10.03
C ALA A 78 -6.08 4.11 -9.31
N LEU A 79 -6.68 5.09 -8.60
CA LEU A 79 -7.99 4.90 -7.97
C LEU A 79 -9.04 4.53 -9.01
N ILE A 80 -9.20 5.35 -10.05
CA ILE A 80 -10.20 5.12 -11.12
C ILE A 80 -9.98 3.78 -11.80
N LYS A 81 -8.72 3.46 -12.09
CA LYS A 81 -8.37 2.26 -12.85
C LYS A 81 -8.62 0.96 -12.07
N TYR A 82 -8.31 0.94 -10.78
CA TYR A 82 -8.26 -0.30 -9.99
C TYR A 82 -9.44 -0.50 -9.04
N ILE A 83 -10.25 0.51 -8.79
CA ILE A 83 -11.40 0.39 -7.87
C ILE A 83 -12.40 -0.69 -8.32
N VAL A 84 -12.56 -0.84 -9.63
CA VAL A 84 -13.52 -1.79 -10.22
C VAL A 84 -13.24 -3.25 -9.90
N ASP A 85 -12.02 -3.57 -9.49
CA ASP A 85 -11.63 -4.92 -9.13
C ASP A 85 -11.76 -5.20 -7.61
N LEU A 86 -11.99 -4.17 -6.80
CA LEU A 86 -12.05 -4.30 -5.34
C LEU A 86 -13.26 -5.14 -4.93
N LYS A 87 -13.04 -6.13 -4.05
CA LYS A 87 -14.11 -6.99 -3.53
C LYS A 87 -15.17 -6.19 -2.78
N ASP A 88 -16.40 -6.69 -2.79
CA ASP A 88 -17.47 -6.21 -1.92
C ASP A 88 -17.03 -6.23 -0.46
N ASN A 89 -17.40 -5.20 0.29
CA ASN A 89 -16.96 -4.98 1.67
C ASN A 89 -15.44 -4.84 1.83
N GLY A 90 -14.73 -4.57 0.74
CA GLY A 90 -13.28 -4.36 0.73
C GLY A 90 -12.87 -3.07 1.43
N ILE A 91 -11.56 -2.89 1.56
CA ILE A 91 -10.94 -1.72 2.16
C ILE A 91 -10.28 -0.88 1.05
N LEU A 92 -10.63 0.39 0.99
CA LEU A 92 -9.96 1.39 0.15
C LEU A 92 -9.19 2.37 1.04
N ILE A 93 -7.89 2.47 0.83
CA ILE A 93 -7.03 3.47 1.48
C ILE A 93 -6.58 4.46 0.41
N VAL A 94 -6.83 5.74 0.61
CA VAL A 94 -6.49 6.80 -0.35
C VAL A 94 -5.64 7.88 0.29
N ASP A 95 -4.78 8.49 -0.51
CA ASP A 95 -4.11 9.73 -0.15
C ASP A 95 -4.98 10.91 -0.62
N PRO A 96 -5.64 11.65 0.29
CA PRO A 96 -6.56 12.73 -0.09
C PRO A 96 -5.86 13.92 -0.75
N GLY A 97 -4.52 14.01 -0.64
CA GLY A 97 -3.73 15.03 -1.33
C GLY A 97 -3.54 14.75 -2.82
N THR A 98 -3.78 13.52 -3.27
CA THR A 98 -3.55 13.08 -4.65
C THR A 98 -4.76 12.41 -5.28
N THR A 99 -5.83 12.16 -4.53
CA THR A 99 -7.02 11.45 -4.98
C THR A 99 -8.30 12.20 -4.58
N THR A 100 -9.37 11.96 -5.31
CA THR A 100 -10.74 12.40 -5.01
C THR A 100 -11.68 11.20 -5.11
N ILE A 101 -12.42 10.90 -4.04
CA ILE A 101 -13.34 9.74 -4.02
C ILE A 101 -14.69 10.03 -4.68
N GLU A 102 -14.99 11.28 -5.02
CA GLU A 102 -16.28 11.66 -5.61
C GLU A 102 -16.57 10.90 -6.91
N ASP A 103 -15.54 10.70 -7.74
CA ASP A 103 -15.69 10.02 -9.04
C ASP A 103 -15.96 8.51 -8.91
N VAL A 104 -15.76 7.94 -7.72
CA VAL A 104 -15.97 6.50 -7.44
C VAL A 104 -17.01 6.26 -6.33
N ARG A 105 -17.71 7.30 -5.92
CA ARG A 105 -18.68 7.25 -4.80
C ARG A 105 -19.76 6.21 -5.03
N ASP A 106 -20.33 6.15 -6.22
CA ASP A 106 -21.38 5.18 -6.55
C ASP A 106 -20.88 3.75 -6.36
N PHE A 107 -19.65 3.46 -6.80
CA PHE A 107 -19.03 2.15 -6.60
C PHE A 107 -18.81 1.85 -5.11
N ILE A 108 -18.34 2.84 -4.35
CA ILE A 108 -18.10 2.70 -2.89
C ILE A 108 -19.41 2.33 -2.18
N ASP A 109 -20.51 3.03 -2.50
CA ASP A 109 -21.81 2.82 -1.87
C ASP A 109 -22.43 1.47 -2.30
N GLU A 110 -22.38 1.15 -3.60
CA GLU A 110 -22.94 -0.09 -4.16
C GLU A 110 -22.25 -1.35 -3.59
N HIS A 111 -20.91 -1.29 -3.45
CA HIS A 111 -20.11 -2.42 -2.99
C HIS A 111 -19.77 -2.39 -1.49
N ASN A 112 -20.35 -1.44 -0.74
CA ASN A 112 -20.14 -1.27 0.69
C ASN A 112 -18.65 -1.19 1.07
N ILE A 113 -17.87 -0.39 0.34
CA ILE A 113 -16.42 -0.24 0.52
C ILE A 113 -16.14 0.61 1.76
N LYS A 114 -15.21 0.16 2.59
CA LYS A 114 -14.70 0.92 3.74
C LYS A 114 -13.56 1.82 3.30
N VAL A 115 -13.78 3.13 3.35
CA VAL A 115 -12.79 4.13 2.91
C VAL A 115 -12.02 4.70 4.08
N TYR A 116 -10.69 4.74 3.96
CA TYR A 116 -9.78 5.36 4.90
C TYR A 116 -8.91 6.39 4.19
N ASN A 117 -8.78 7.57 4.79
CA ASN A 117 -7.88 8.62 4.33
C ASN A 117 -6.52 8.49 5.02
N ALA A 118 -5.47 8.44 4.23
CA ALA A 118 -4.10 8.43 4.69
C ALA A 118 -3.34 9.56 3.96
N PRO A 119 -3.19 10.76 4.57
CA PRO A 119 -2.58 11.92 3.92
C PRO A 119 -1.05 11.79 3.81
N ALA A 120 -0.60 10.71 3.14
CA ALA A 120 0.80 10.30 3.12
C ALA A 120 1.72 11.32 2.46
N THR A 121 1.32 11.90 1.34
CA THR A 121 2.13 12.92 0.64
C THR A 121 2.29 14.16 1.49
N LYS A 122 1.21 14.66 2.08
CA LYS A 122 1.25 15.83 2.96
C LYS A 122 2.12 15.58 4.18
N THR A 123 1.94 14.47 4.87
CA THR A 123 2.71 14.08 6.04
C THR A 123 4.21 13.93 5.73
N ALA A 124 4.53 13.30 4.60
CA ALA A 124 5.93 13.19 4.16
C ALA A 124 6.60 14.55 3.92
N MET A 125 5.86 15.50 3.38
CA MET A 125 6.38 16.86 3.12
C MET A 125 6.46 17.71 4.39
N ASP A 126 5.39 17.74 5.17
CA ASP A 126 5.25 18.68 6.29
C ASP A 126 5.96 18.18 7.55
N ASP A 127 5.85 16.89 7.88
CA ASP A 127 6.36 16.33 9.12
C ASP A 127 7.76 15.74 8.99
N ILE A 128 8.07 15.13 7.83
CA ILE A 128 9.36 14.47 7.58
C ILE A 128 10.29 15.36 6.73
N GLY A 129 9.71 16.24 5.92
CA GLY A 129 10.47 17.13 5.02
C GLY A 129 11.03 16.42 3.78
N LEU A 130 10.48 15.25 3.44
CA LEU A 130 11.01 14.42 2.35
C LEU A 130 9.87 13.70 1.60
N LYS A 131 9.40 14.28 0.51
CA LYS A 131 8.27 13.76 -0.27
C LYS A 131 8.43 12.29 -0.69
N ILE A 132 9.65 11.87 -0.98
CA ILE A 132 9.95 10.52 -1.48
C ILE A 132 9.52 9.41 -0.50
N VAL A 133 9.41 9.70 0.80
CA VAL A 133 9.00 8.72 1.81
C VAL A 133 7.48 8.61 2.01
N ALA A 134 6.68 9.23 1.16
CA ALA A 134 5.22 9.11 1.21
C ALA A 134 4.75 7.64 1.12
N ASN A 135 5.45 6.79 0.37
CA ASN A 135 5.19 5.36 0.31
C ASN A 135 5.38 4.67 1.68
N ILE A 136 6.36 5.09 2.45
CA ILE A 136 6.63 4.53 3.79
C ILE A 136 5.59 5.01 4.80
N VAL A 137 5.16 6.27 4.71
CA VAL A 137 4.00 6.78 5.48
C VAL A 137 2.78 5.92 5.17
N MET A 138 2.54 5.61 3.89
CA MET A 138 1.43 4.76 3.49
C MET A 138 1.56 3.32 4.02
N VAL A 139 2.75 2.74 4.09
CA VAL A 139 2.99 1.42 4.73
C VAL A 139 2.57 1.46 6.19
N GLY A 140 2.85 2.56 6.90
CA GLY A 140 2.39 2.77 8.28
C GLY A 140 0.87 2.74 8.39
N ALA A 141 0.19 3.49 7.54
CA ALA A 141 -1.28 3.52 7.49
C ALA A 141 -1.88 2.14 7.14
N ILE A 142 -1.33 1.45 6.13
CA ILE A 142 -1.76 0.10 5.77
C ILE A 142 -1.65 -0.84 6.97
N THR A 143 -0.50 -0.84 7.64
CA THR A 143 -0.25 -1.70 8.80
C THR A 143 -1.26 -1.45 9.92
N LYS A 144 -1.53 -0.18 10.25
CA LYS A 144 -2.48 0.20 11.29
C LYS A 144 -3.92 -0.16 10.96
N ILE A 145 -4.36 0.17 9.76
CA ILE A 145 -5.75 0.02 9.32
C ILE A 145 -6.11 -1.46 9.12
N THR A 146 -5.20 -2.23 8.56
CA THR A 146 -5.52 -3.59 8.09
C THR A 146 -4.99 -4.71 8.98
N GLY A 147 -3.93 -4.45 9.73
CA GLY A 147 -3.29 -5.47 10.56
C GLY A 147 -2.71 -6.65 9.78
N VAL A 148 -2.46 -6.52 8.48
CA VAL A 148 -1.94 -7.61 7.62
C VAL A 148 -0.50 -8.02 7.97
N ILE A 149 0.23 -7.11 8.60
CA ILE A 149 1.56 -7.35 9.18
C ILE A 149 1.62 -6.70 10.57
N SER A 150 2.51 -7.20 11.42
CA SER A 150 2.76 -6.58 12.72
C SER A 150 3.59 -5.30 12.57
N LYS A 151 3.46 -4.40 13.54
CA LYS A 151 4.25 -3.16 13.59
C LYS A 151 5.76 -3.44 13.63
N ASP A 152 6.17 -4.39 14.45
CA ASP A 152 7.58 -4.76 14.61
C ASP A 152 8.14 -5.35 13.32
N ALA A 153 7.39 -6.23 12.65
CA ALA A 153 7.77 -6.78 11.35
C ALA A 153 7.93 -5.69 10.29
N ALA A 154 7.02 -4.71 10.26
CA ALA A 154 7.13 -3.58 9.35
C ALA A 154 8.42 -2.78 9.58
N ILE A 155 8.75 -2.46 10.81
CA ILE A 155 9.96 -1.71 11.18
C ILE A 155 11.22 -2.48 10.75
N GLU A 156 11.31 -3.78 11.06
CA GLU A 156 12.46 -4.60 10.67
C GLU A 156 12.58 -4.74 9.14
N SER A 157 11.45 -4.87 8.45
CA SER A 157 11.44 -4.91 6.99
C SER A 157 11.90 -3.59 6.36
N ILE A 158 11.50 -2.45 6.93
CA ILE A 158 11.96 -1.13 6.48
C ILE A 158 13.48 -1.02 6.61
N LYS A 159 14.03 -1.35 7.79
CA LYS A 159 15.49 -1.33 8.01
C LYS A 159 16.24 -2.17 6.98
N ALA A 160 15.69 -3.32 6.61
CA ALA A 160 16.28 -4.25 5.65
C ALA A 160 16.08 -3.84 4.17
N SER A 161 15.26 -2.85 3.89
CA SER A 161 14.81 -2.52 2.52
C SER A 161 15.19 -1.12 2.04
N VAL A 162 15.48 -0.20 2.96
CA VAL A 162 15.88 1.17 2.62
C VAL A 162 17.38 1.32 2.53
N PRO A 163 17.91 2.33 1.80
CA PRO A 163 19.35 2.58 1.74
C PRO A 163 19.96 2.82 3.11
N ALA A 164 21.16 2.28 3.31
CA ALA A 164 21.92 2.47 4.55
C ALA A 164 22.09 3.96 4.88
N GLY A 165 21.83 4.32 6.14
CA GLY A 165 21.87 5.70 6.63
C GLY A 165 20.55 6.47 6.50
N THR A 166 19.52 5.86 5.91
CA THR A 166 18.18 6.47 5.79
C THR A 166 17.14 5.84 6.71
N GLU A 167 17.53 4.87 7.52
CA GLU A 167 16.64 4.06 8.34
C GLU A 167 15.78 4.92 9.28
N ASP A 168 16.40 5.86 10.00
CA ASP A 168 15.70 6.68 10.99
C ASP A 168 14.59 7.54 10.37
N LYS A 169 14.86 8.15 9.19
CA LYS A 169 13.85 8.93 8.47
C LYS A 169 12.71 8.08 7.95
N ASN A 170 13.01 6.89 7.47
CA ASN A 170 12.00 5.96 6.99
C ASN A 170 11.16 5.40 8.15
N ILE A 171 11.77 5.09 9.30
CA ILE A 171 11.02 4.68 10.50
C ILE A 171 10.13 5.83 10.99
N ALA A 172 10.62 7.07 11.02
CA ALA A 172 9.81 8.23 11.39
C ALA A 172 8.61 8.41 10.43
N ALA A 173 8.81 8.22 9.13
CA ALA A 173 7.74 8.25 8.15
C ALA A 173 6.69 7.14 8.39
N PHE A 174 7.14 5.92 8.66
CA PHE A 174 6.26 4.80 9.03
C PHE A 174 5.44 5.11 10.28
N GLU A 175 6.09 5.59 11.35
CA GLU A 175 5.40 5.94 12.61
C GLU A 175 4.37 7.04 12.38
N ALA A 176 4.66 8.04 11.57
CA ALA A 176 3.70 9.09 11.23
C ALA A 176 2.44 8.51 10.56
N GLY A 177 2.60 7.59 9.63
CA GLY A 177 1.47 6.90 8.97
C GLY A 177 0.73 5.93 9.89
N TYR A 178 1.45 5.27 10.78
CA TYR A 178 0.86 4.33 11.76
C TYR A 178 -0.01 5.04 12.80
N ASN A 179 0.21 6.32 13.03
CA ASN A 179 -0.49 7.13 14.03
C ASN A 179 -1.65 7.97 13.44
N PHE A 180 -2.07 7.73 12.20
CA PHE A 180 -3.24 8.40 11.63
C PHE A 180 -4.54 8.06 12.36
#